data_380ab21130681c30f9fa74d1041d0950
#
_entry.id   380ab21130681c30f9fa74d1041d0950
#
_cell.length_a   1.000
_cell.length_b   1.000
_cell.length_c   1.000
_cell.angle_alpha   90.00
_cell.angle_beta   90.00
_cell.angle_gamma   90.00
#
_symmetry.space_group_name_H-M   'P 1'
#
loop_
_entity.id
_entity.type
_entity.pdbx_description
1 polymer ?
#
loop_
_entity_poly.entity_id
_entity_poly.type
_entity_poly.pdbx_seq_one_letter_code
_entity_poly.pdbx_strand_id
1 'polypeptide(L)'
;MTELTIGDIGEHRAIEEIQKVSPSRHNGDDAAVLGHASPNSRVVVTTDMLVEGRHFRMDWSTPEQIGHKAIVQNFADIQAMGARPTAALLALSAPPSTPVSVLRGIARGIALRVADFSAELVGGDLTSGDHLVLSVTALGSLGGNLPELTIDRARPGQKVVASGEIGHSAAGLALLERYGTDFPREFAPLVAAHRTPSLVPGRGMVARSTGATAMTDNSDGLTADLGLMAQRSHVRIDLDPEAIRPSALMEEAAALLDADPWEWVLCGGEDHTLIATTATDVPSGFRTIGSVHKGPEDITIGGQSPAHRGGWVSF
;
A
#
# COMPACT_ATOMS: atom_id res chain seq x y z
N MET A 1 -26.99 24.93 -13.40
CA MET A 1 -26.35 24.13 -12.34
C MET A 1 -25.02 23.68 -12.89
N THR A 2 -23.92 24.06 -12.29
CA THR A 2 -22.58 23.58 -12.65
C THR A 2 -22.51 22.09 -12.33
N GLU A 3 -22.05 21.29 -13.28
CA GLU A 3 -21.83 19.86 -13.09
C GLU A 3 -20.79 19.63 -11.98
N LEU A 4 -21.04 18.66 -11.10
CA LEU A 4 -20.13 18.31 -10.03
C LEU A 4 -18.84 17.72 -10.61
N THR A 5 -17.71 18.20 -10.12
CA THR A 5 -16.38 17.69 -10.50
C THR A 5 -15.92 16.61 -9.52
N ILE A 6 -14.88 15.84 -9.90
CA ILE A 6 -14.23 14.89 -9.00
C ILE A 6 -13.70 15.59 -7.76
N GLY A 7 -13.14 16.79 -7.91
CA GLY A 7 -12.70 17.61 -6.79
C GLY A 7 -13.82 18.03 -5.83
N ASP A 8 -15.06 18.20 -6.33
CA ASP A 8 -16.21 18.54 -5.48
C ASP A 8 -16.71 17.37 -4.61
N ILE A 9 -16.57 16.15 -5.10
CA ILE A 9 -17.12 14.96 -4.41
C ILE A 9 -16.06 14.07 -3.75
N GLY A 10 -14.79 14.21 -4.13
CA GLY A 10 -13.66 13.42 -3.65
C GLY A 10 -13.61 12.01 -4.24
N GLU A 11 -12.49 11.32 -4.03
CA GLU A 11 -12.15 10.03 -4.65
C GLU A 11 -13.16 8.93 -4.33
N HIS A 12 -13.42 8.66 -3.04
CA HIS A 12 -14.31 7.57 -2.63
C HIS A 12 -15.71 7.69 -3.26
N ARG A 13 -16.25 8.91 -3.27
CA ARG A 13 -17.57 9.15 -3.86
C ARG A 13 -17.55 9.05 -5.39
N ALA A 14 -16.45 9.44 -6.02
CA ALA A 14 -16.26 9.24 -7.46
C ALA A 14 -16.21 7.75 -7.81
N ILE A 15 -15.50 6.93 -7.02
CA ILE A 15 -15.46 5.47 -7.16
C ILE A 15 -16.85 4.87 -6.97
N GLU A 16 -17.61 5.29 -5.94
CA GLU A 16 -18.99 4.84 -5.76
C GLU A 16 -19.89 5.15 -6.97
N GLU A 17 -19.78 6.33 -7.57
CA GLU A 17 -20.54 6.69 -8.78
C GLU A 17 -20.19 5.80 -9.97
N ILE A 18 -18.90 5.45 -10.14
CA ILE A 18 -18.46 4.47 -11.14
C ILE A 18 -19.07 3.10 -10.87
N GLN A 19 -19.03 2.62 -9.63
CA GLN A 19 -19.56 1.32 -9.23
C GLN A 19 -21.09 1.22 -9.43
N LYS A 20 -21.84 2.32 -9.30
CA LYS A 20 -23.28 2.36 -9.55
C LYS A 20 -23.62 2.07 -11.02
N VAL A 21 -22.82 2.53 -11.96
CA VAL A 21 -23.06 2.34 -13.40
C VAL A 21 -22.34 1.13 -13.98
N SER A 22 -21.30 0.65 -13.29
CA SER A 22 -20.53 -0.55 -13.65
C SER A 22 -20.39 -1.47 -12.42
N PRO A 23 -21.49 -2.06 -11.93
CA PRO A 23 -21.46 -2.85 -10.71
C PRO A 23 -20.66 -4.15 -10.91
N SER A 24 -19.81 -4.49 -9.93
CA SER A 24 -19.10 -5.75 -9.87
C SER A 24 -19.07 -6.29 -8.45
N ARG A 25 -19.24 -7.61 -8.32
CA ARG A 25 -19.07 -8.31 -7.03
C ARG A 25 -17.63 -8.32 -6.51
N HIS A 26 -16.69 -7.86 -7.32
CA HIS A 26 -15.26 -7.82 -7.00
C HIS A 26 -14.79 -6.44 -6.55
N ASN A 27 -15.71 -5.46 -6.48
CA ASN A 27 -15.35 -4.12 -6.02
C ASN A 27 -15.21 -4.05 -4.49
N GLY A 28 -14.30 -3.22 -4.01
CA GLY A 28 -14.19 -2.83 -2.60
C GLY A 28 -13.14 -3.58 -1.80
N ASP A 29 -12.17 -4.18 -2.46
CA ASP A 29 -10.95 -4.76 -1.86
C ASP A 29 -9.72 -4.35 -2.67
N ASP A 30 -8.52 -4.62 -2.16
CA ASP A 30 -7.24 -4.23 -2.78
C ASP A 30 -7.06 -4.84 -4.18
N ALA A 31 -7.64 -6.01 -4.45
CA ALA A 31 -7.59 -6.65 -5.77
C ALA A 31 -8.79 -7.57 -6.04
N ALA A 32 -9.07 -7.81 -7.32
CA ALA A 32 -10.11 -8.77 -7.74
C ALA A 32 -9.56 -10.20 -7.82
N VAL A 33 -10.34 -11.18 -7.35
CA VAL A 33 -10.03 -12.61 -7.51
C VAL A 33 -10.91 -13.20 -8.60
N LEU A 34 -10.28 -13.65 -9.69
CA LEU A 34 -10.94 -14.23 -10.83
C LEU A 34 -10.76 -15.76 -10.88
N GLY A 35 -11.76 -16.47 -11.37
CA GLY A 35 -11.64 -17.89 -11.64
C GLY A 35 -10.58 -18.18 -12.71
N HIS A 36 -9.75 -19.18 -12.49
CA HIS A 36 -8.72 -19.60 -13.43
C HIS A 36 -9.00 -21.01 -13.98
N ALA A 37 -8.58 -21.28 -15.21
CA ALA A 37 -8.81 -22.57 -15.86
C ALA A 37 -8.03 -23.74 -15.23
N SER A 38 -6.95 -23.46 -14.49
CA SER A 38 -6.19 -24.49 -13.78
C SER A 38 -6.92 -24.94 -12.50
N PRO A 39 -6.98 -26.23 -12.21
CA PRO A 39 -7.61 -26.73 -11.00
C PRO A 39 -7.03 -26.08 -9.74
N ASN A 40 -7.90 -25.71 -8.80
CA ASN A 40 -7.53 -25.16 -7.50
C ASN A 40 -6.64 -23.90 -7.55
N SER A 41 -6.73 -23.11 -8.64
CA SER A 41 -6.06 -21.81 -8.73
C SER A 41 -7.04 -20.73 -9.17
N ARG A 42 -6.77 -19.50 -8.70
CA ARG A 42 -7.53 -18.29 -9.02
C ARG A 42 -6.54 -17.17 -9.37
N VAL A 43 -6.91 -16.32 -10.30
CA VAL A 43 -6.12 -15.13 -10.63
C VAL A 43 -6.53 -14.01 -9.68
N VAL A 44 -5.54 -13.29 -9.19
CA VAL A 44 -5.70 -12.02 -8.50
C VAL A 44 -5.12 -10.95 -9.40
N VAL A 45 -5.81 -9.83 -9.55
CA VAL A 45 -5.38 -8.74 -10.42
C VAL A 45 -5.67 -7.40 -9.74
N THR A 46 -4.71 -6.48 -9.88
CA THR A 46 -4.82 -5.08 -9.46
C THR A 46 -4.14 -4.16 -10.47
N THR A 47 -4.40 -2.86 -10.36
CA THR A 47 -3.70 -1.84 -11.14
C THR A 47 -3.64 -0.54 -10.38
N ASP A 48 -2.44 0.08 -10.39
CA ASP A 48 -2.18 1.39 -9.81
C ASP A 48 -1.41 2.28 -10.75
N MET A 49 -1.43 3.58 -10.42
CA MET A 49 -0.73 4.61 -11.18
C MET A 49 0.24 5.39 -10.29
N LEU A 50 1.42 5.68 -10.83
CA LEU A 50 2.34 6.67 -10.31
C LEU A 50 2.38 7.86 -11.27
N VAL A 51 2.13 9.05 -10.75
CA VAL A 51 2.10 10.31 -11.50
C VAL A 51 3.22 11.21 -10.99
N GLU A 52 4.07 11.71 -11.89
CA GLU A 52 5.10 12.69 -11.55
C GLU A 52 4.51 13.94 -10.91
N GLY A 53 5.15 14.42 -9.84
CA GLY A 53 4.70 15.55 -9.04
C GLY A 53 3.63 15.20 -8.00
N ARG A 54 3.13 13.95 -7.98
CA ARG A 54 2.19 13.42 -6.99
C ARG A 54 2.81 12.31 -6.16
N HIS A 55 3.19 11.20 -6.78
CA HIS A 55 3.69 9.99 -6.12
C HIS A 55 5.22 9.89 -6.15
N PHE A 56 5.86 10.63 -7.03
CA PHE A 56 7.31 10.76 -7.13
C PHE A 56 7.72 12.07 -7.78
N ARG A 57 8.98 12.44 -7.63
CA ARG A 57 9.61 13.56 -8.33
C ARG A 57 10.98 13.12 -8.85
N MET A 58 11.30 13.51 -10.09
CA MET A 58 12.56 13.16 -10.75
C MET A 58 13.78 13.83 -10.11
N ASP A 59 13.59 14.94 -9.39
CA ASP A 59 14.63 15.62 -8.62
C ASP A 59 14.88 14.98 -7.24
N TRP A 60 14.01 14.06 -6.79
CA TRP A 60 14.15 13.33 -5.54
C TRP A 60 14.52 11.87 -5.71
N SER A 61 14.05 11.24 -6.78
CA SER A 61 14.17 9.80 -7.01
C SER A 61 14.88 9.50 -8.33
N THR A 62 15.69 8.46 -8.34
CA THR A 62 16.23 7.95 -9.60
C THR A 62 15.16 7.17 -10.36
N PRO A 63 15.30 7.01 -11.68
CA PRO A 63 14.37 6.20 -12.47
C PRO A 63 14.25 4.74 -11.98
N GLU A 64 15.33 4.15 -11.49
CA GLU A 64 15.32 2.81 -10.90
C GLU A 64 14.46 2.75 -9.63
N GLN A 65 14.53 3.76 -8.77
CA GLN A 65 13.72 3.86 -7.55
C GLN A 65 12.24 3.99 -7.89
N ILE A 66 11.90 4.76 -8.92
CA ILE A 66 10.52 4.92 -9.41
C ILE A 66 9.98 3.56 -9.90
N GLY A 67 10.75 2.83 -10.70
CA GLY A 67 10.38 1.49 -11.16
C GLY A 67 10.21 0.49 -10.01
N HIS A 68 11.08 0.55 -8.99
CA HIS A 68 10.96 -0.26 -7.77
C HIS A 68 9.64 0.06 -7.04
N LYS A 69 9.36 1.34 -6.76
CA LYS A 69 8.16 1.81 -6.06
C LYS A 69 6.88 1.35 -6.77
N ALA A 70 6.83 1.48 -8.09
CA ALA A 70 5.68 1.06 -8.90
C ALA A 70 5.35 -0.44 -8.76
N ILE A 71 6.37 -1.31 -8.65
CA ILE A 71 6.16 -2.75 -8.43
C ILE A 71 5.75 -3.03 -6.99
N VAL A 72 6.36 -2.37 -6.00
CA VAL A 72 6.03 -2.61 -4.59
C VAL A 72 4.57 -2.29 -4.32
N GLN A 73 4.08 -1.13 -4.76
CA GLN A 73 2.70 -0.71 -4.61
C GLN A 73 1.73 -1.79 -5.11
N ASN A 74 1.85 -2.19 -6.36
CA ASN A 74 0.96 -3.19 -6.96
C ASN A 74 1.13 -4.61 -6.38
N PHE A 75 2.36 -5.01 -6.02
CA PHE A 75 2.59 -6.34 -5.46
C PHE A 75 2.19 -6.43 -3.98
N ALA A 76 2.06 -5.30 -3.28
CA ALA A 76 1.48 -5.23 -1.95
C ALA A 76 0.00 -5.65 -1.98
N ASP A 77 -0.79 -5.12 -2.92
CA ASP A 77 -2.20 -5.52 -3.12
C ASP A 77 -2.34 -7.02 -3.37
N ILE A 78 -1.52 -7.55 -4.29
CA ILE A 78 -1.53 -8.99 -4.58
C ILE A 78 -1.24 -9.80 -3.31
N GLN A 79 -0.24 -9.39 -2.51
CA GLN A 79 0.08 -10.06 -1.27
C GLN A 79 -0.99 -9.83 -0.19
N ALA A 80 -1.64 -8.67 -0.14
CA ALA A 80 -2.76 -8.38 0.75
C ALA A 80 -3.92 -9.36 0.56
N MET A 81 -4.14 -9.85 -0.67
CA MET A 81 -5.10 -10.92 -0.94
C MET A 81 -4.62 -12.35 -0.55
N GLY A 82 -3.39 -12.48 0.00
CA GLY A 82 -2.78 -13.78 0.31
C GLY A 82 -2.26 -14.52 -0.93
N ALA A 83 -2.10 -13.84 -2.05
CA ALA A 83 -1.66 -14.38 -3.33
C ALA A 83 -0.14 -14.19 -3.55
N ARG A 84 0.41 -14.94 -4.51
CA ARG A 84 1.77 -14.78 -4.99
C ARG A 84 1.78 -13.95 -6.27
N PRO A 85 2.47 -12.81 -6.33
CA PRO A 85 2.70 -12.09 -7.57
C PRO A 85 3.34 -12.99 -8.63
N THR A 86 2.90 -12.90 -9.88
CA THR A 86 3.37 -13.75 -10.99
C THR A 86 3.80 -12.97 -12.22
N ALA A 87 3.16 -11.83 -12.47
CA ALA A 87 3.46 -11.00 -13.62
C ALA A 87 3.09 -9.54 -13.36
N ALA A 88 3.67 -8.65 -14.15
CA ALA A 88 3.28 -7.26 -14.24
C ALA A 88 3.20 -6.81 -15.70
N LEU A 89 2.35 -5.82 -15.97
CA LEU A 89 2.25 -5.06 -17.22
C LEU A 89 2.53 -3.59 -16.90
N LEU A 90 3.25 -2.89 -17.76
CA LEU A 90 3.55 -1.47 -17.59
C LEU A 90 2.97 -0.67 -18.75
N ALA A 91 1.96 0.16 -18.52
CA ALA A 91 1.59 1.24 -19.42
C ALA A 91 2.28 2.54 -18.95
N LEU A 92 3.00 3.21 -19.87
CA LEU A 92 3.80 4.38 -19.57
C LEU A 92 3.43 5.52 -20.52
N SER A 93 3.08 6.68 -19.97
CA SER A 93 2.94 7.94 -20.69
C SER A 93 4.11 8.86 -20.34
N ALA A 94 4.75 9.47 -21.33
CA ALA A 94 5.88 10.37 -21.08
C ALA A 94 5.94 11.50 -22.10
N PRO A 95 6.47 12.69 -21.73
CA PRO A 95 6.80 13.73 -22.69
C PRO A 95 7.79 13.20 -23.75
N PRO A 96 7.64 13.60 -25.03
CA PRO A 96 8.59 13.21 -26.07
C PRO A 96 10.05 13.62 -25.79
N SER A 97 10.25 14.62 -24.93
CA SER A 97 11.57 15.07 -24.48
C SER A 97 12.20 14.21 -23.39
N THR A 98 11.48 13.20 -22.87
CA THR A 98 12.00 12.32 -21.80
C THR A 98 13.21 11.54 -22.29
N PRO A 99 14.38 11.62 -21.62
CA PRO A 99 15.57 10.86 -22.02
C PRO A 99 15.32 9.35 -22.01
N VAL A 100 15.86 8.63 -22.97
CA VAL A 100 15.77 7.16 -23.05
C VAL A 100 16.40 6.49 -21.83
N SER A 101 17.39 7.12 -21.19
CA SER A 101 18.01 6.65 -19.94
C SER A 101 17.00 6.57 -18.79
N VAL A 102 16.01 7.48 -18.75
CA VAL A 102 14.94 7.45 -17.74
C VAL A 102 14.08 6.20 -17.94
N LEU A 103 13.63 5.92 -19.16
CA LEU A 103 12.84 4.73 -19.46
C LEU A 103 13.60 3.43 -19.11
N ARG A 104 14.90 3.39 -19.47
CA ARG A 104 15.77 2.25 -19.14
C ARG A 104 15.96 2.07 -17.64
N GLY A 105 16.10 3.18 -16.89
CA GLY A 105 16.21 3.14 -15.43
C GLY A 105 14.94 2.59 -14.79
N ILE A 106 13.78 3.12 -15.17
CA ILE A 106 12.47 2.62 -14.71
C ILE A 106 12.33 1.11 -15.00
N ALA A 107 12.59 0.70 -16.24
CA ALA A 107 12.49 -0.70 -16.63
C ALA A 107 13.46 -1.60 -15.83
N ARG A 108 14.68 -1.11 -15.53
CA ARG A 108 15.64 -1.82 -14.68
C ARG A 108 15.15 -1.96 -13.25
N GLY A 109 14.62 -0.89 -12.64
CA GLY A 109 14.03 -0.93 -11.30
C GLY A 109 12.89 -1.94 -11.20
N ILE A 110 12.00 -1.95 -12.21
CA ILE A 110 10.93 -2.94 -12.35
C ILE A 110 11.52 -4.35 -12.45
N ALA A 111 12.45 -4.58 -13.39
CA ALA A 111 13.03 -5.90 -13.63
C ALA A 111 13.69 -6.50 -12.38
N LEU A 112 14.47 -5.69 -11.65
CA LEU A 112 15.10 -6.11 -10.41
C LEU A 112 14.04 -6.49 -9.36
N ARG A 113 12.99 -5.66 -9.23
CA ARG A 113 12.00 -5.88 -8.18
C ARG A 113 11.06 -7.05 -8.47
N VAL A 114 10.62 -7.25 -9.72
CA VAL A 114 9.80 -8.43 -10.08
C VAL A 114 10.58 -9.73 -9.90
N ALA A 115 11.90 -9.71 -10.13
CA ALA A 115 12.76 -10.88 -9.94
C ALA A 115 12.79 -11.37 -8.48
N ASP A 116 12.76 -10.46 -7.49
CA ASP A 116 12.68 -10.84 -6.06
C ASP A 116 11.46 -11.71 -5.76
N PHE A 117 10.37 -11.50 -6.49
CA PHE A 117 9.11 -12.27 -6.37
C PHE A 117 9.05 -13.49 -7.28
N SER A 118 10.09 -13.76 -8.07
CA SER A 118 10.04 -14.76 -9.14
C SER A 118 8.87 -14.50 -10.10
N ALA A 119 8.61 -13.22 -10.39
CA ALA A 119 7.62 -12.72 -11.32
C ALA A 119 8.32 -12.12 -12.55
N GLU A 120 7.55 -11.75 -13.56
CA GLU A 120 8.07 -11.21 -14.82
C GLU A 120 7.30 -9.95 -15.23
N LEU A 121 7.99 -8.99 -15.87
CA LEU A 121 7.34 -7.95 -16.66
C LEU A 121 7.02 -8.53 -18.04
N VAL A 122 5.75 -8.78 -18.33
CA VAL A 122 5.33 -9.58 -19.49
C VAL A 122 4.82 -8.74 -20.67
N GLY A 123 4.76 -7.42 -20.50
CA GLY A 123 4.33 -6.52 -21.59
C GLY A 123 4.00 -5.13 -21.08
N GLY A 124 3.37 -4.34 -21.92
CA GLY A 124 2.97 -2.98 -21.59
C GLY A 124 2.69 -2.16 -22.83
N ASP A 125 2.58 -0.86 -22.64
CA ASP A 125 2.36 0.13 -23.69
C ASP A 125 3.18 1.38 -23.41
N LEU A 126 3.52 2.14 -24.45
CA LEU A 126 4.21 3.41 -24.36
C LEU A 126 3.53 4.45 -25.25
N THR A 127 3.11 5.54 -24.64
CA THR A 127 2.48 6.64 -25.37
C THR A 127 3.08 7.99 -24.98
N SER A 128 2.85 9.01 -25.80
CA SER A 128 3.22 10.38 -25.47
C SER A 128 2.17 11.03 -24.57
N GLY A 129 2.62 11.90 -23.65
CA GLY A 129 1.76 12.71 -22.76
C GLY A 129 2.53 13.87 -22.18
N ASP A 130 1.85 14.73 -21.44
CA ASP A 130 2.44 15.94 -20.84
C ASP A 130 3.25 15.67 -19.57
N HIS A 131 3.00 14.54 -18.90
CA HIS A 131 3.65 14.13 -17.66
C HIS A 131 4.14 12.70 -17.75
N LEU A 132 5.16 12.39 -16.95
CA LEU A 132 5.58 11.01 -16.76
C LEU A 132 4.58 10.29 -15.83
N VAL A 133 3.89 9.31 -16.40
CA VAL A 133 2.88 8.51 -15.70
C VAL A 133 3.17 7.04 -15.94
N LEU A 134 3.23 6.27 -14.85
CA LEU A 134 3.35 4.82 -14.88
C LEU A 134 2.02 4.22 -14.42
N SER A 135 1.42 3.34 -15.20
CA SER A 135 0.33 2.46 -14.76
C SER A 135 0.84 1.03 -14.79
N VAL A 136 0.83 0.38 -13.63
CA VAL A 136 1.23 -1.03 -13.51
C VAL A 136 -0.02 -1.86 -13.25
N THR A 137 -0.21 -2.89 -14.06
CA THR A 137 -1.20 -3.94 -13.77
C THR A 137 -0.45 -5.17 -13.29
N ALA A 138 -0.73 -5.62 -12.07
CA ALA A 138 -0.12 -6.80 -11.47
C ALA A 138 -1.08 -7.99 -11.51
N LEU A 139 -0.51 -9.17 -11.78
CA LEU A 139 -1.21 -10.43 -11.71
C LEU A 139 -0.59 -11.32 -10.63
N GLY A 140 -1.44 -12.01 -9.90
CA GLY A 140 -1.04 -12.97 -8.89
C GLY A 140 -1.79 -14.29 -9.00
N SER A 141 -1.26 -15.29 -8.34
CA SER A 141 -1.88 -16.62 -8.26
C SER A 141 -2.23 -16.96 -6.83
N LEU A 142 -3.49 -17.28 -6.62
CA LEU A 142 -4.02 -17.78 -5.36
C LEU A 142 -4.26 -19.27 -5.50
N GLY A 143 -3.31 -20.08 -5.02
CA GLY A 143 -3.39 -21.54 -5.10
C GLY A 143 -4.14 -22.17 -3.92
N GLY A 144 -4.56 -23.42 -4.12
CA GLY A 144 -5.22 -24.23 -3.09
C GLY A 144 -6.66 -23.82 -2.78
N ASN A 145 -7.25 -24.46 -1.76
CA ASN A 145 -8.67 -24.30 -1.41
C ASN A 145 -8.94 -23.28 -0.30
N LEU A 146 -7.90 -22.71 0.33
CA LEU A 146 -8.10 -21.67 1.31
C LEU A 146 -8.70 -20.42 0.65
N PRO A 147 -9.61 -19.71 1.32
CA PRO A 147 -10.14 -18.45 0.80
C PRO A 147 -9.04 -17.40 0.65
N GLU A 148 -9.29 -16.43 -0.19
CA GLU A 148 -8.55 -15.18 -0.24
C GLU A 148 -8.66 -14.41 1.07
N LEU A 149 -7.73 -13.51 1.34
CA LEU A 149 -7.81 -12.56 2.44
C LEU A 149 -8.50 -11.29 1.93
N THR A 150 -9.59 -10.91 2.59
CA THR A 150 -10.37 -9.72 2.24
C THR A 150 -10.62 -8.86 3.48
N ILE A 151 -10.73 -7.54 3.31
CA ILE A 151 -10.85 -6.59 4.42
C ILE A 151 -12.12 -6.75 5.26
N ASP A 152 -13.14 -7.45 4.76
CA ASP A 152 -14.44 -7.66 5.41
C ASP A 152 -14.50 -8.87 6.36
N ARG A 153 -13.36 -9.53 6.60
CA ARG A 153 -13.32 -10.79 7.38
C ARG A 153 -12.60 -10.69 8.71
N ALA A 154 -12.30 -9.50 9.21
CA ALA A 154 -11.81 -9.32 10.57
C ALA A 154 -12.91 -9.69 11.59
N ARG A 155 -12.54 -10.36 12.68
CA ARG A 155 -13.51 -10.86 13.68
C ARG A 155 -13.08 -10.50 15.10
N PRO A 156 -14.03 -10.17 15.99
CA PRO A 156 -13.73 -9.93 17.40
C PRO A 156 -12.96 -11.10 18.03
N GLY A 157 -11.95 -10.75 18.84
CA GLY A 157 -11.06 -11.71 19.50
C GLY A 157 -9.79 -12.06 18.71
N GLN A 158 -9.65 -11.55 17.50
CA GLN A 158 -8.42 -11.70 16.70
C GLN A 158 -7.35 -10.69 17.12
N LYS A 159 -6.09 -11.06 16.89
CA LYS A 159 -4.94 -10.15 16.90
C LYS A 159 -4.89 -9.38 15.60
N VAL A 160 -4.43 -8.13 15.64
CA VAL A 160 -3.98 -7.38 14.48
C VAL A 160 -2.46 -7.51 14.39
N VAL A 161 -1.95 -7.93 13.26
CA VAL A 161 -0.52 -8.21 13.06
C VAL A 161 0.01 -7.48 11.82
N ALA A 162 1.25 -7.00 11.86
CA ALA A 162 1.88 -6.24 10.78
C ALA A 162 3.22 -6.82 10.36
N SER A 163 3.54 -6.76 9.06
CA SER A 163 4.83 -7.12 8.48
C SER A 163 5.34 -5.98 7.63
N GLY A 164 6.27 -5.21 8.16
CA GLY A 164 6.84 -3.99 7.60
C GLY A 164 6.96 -2.88 8.64
N GLU A 165 7.49 -1.75 8.22
CA GLU A 165 7.61 -0.53 9.03
C GLU A 165 6.35 0.35 8.84
N ILE A 166 6.05 1.21 9.81
CA ILE A 166 4.87 2.07 9.80
C ILE A 166 5.31 3.52 10.02
N GLY A 167 4.90 4.43 9.13
CA GLY A 167 5.20 5.86 9.17
C GLY A 167 6.55 6.25 8.60
N HIS A 168 7.39 5.30 8.21
CA HIS A 168 8.75 5.57 7.70
C HIS A 168 8.71 6.30 6.35
N SER A 169 7.80 5.92 5.45
CA SER A 169 7.65 6.59 4.14
C SER A 169 7.24 8.05 4.31
N ALA A 170 6.27 8.33 5.18
CA ALA A 170 5.82 9.70 5.44
C ALA A 170 6.92 10.57 6.09
N ALA A 171 7.69 10.02 7.03
CA ALA A 171 8.85 10.71 7.60
C ALA A 171 9.91 11.01 6.53
N GLY A 172 10.15 10.05 5.62
CA GLY A 172 11.05 10.23 4.49
C GLY A 172 10.59 11.30 3.50
N LEU A 173 9.28 11.35 3.21
CA LEU A 173 8.67 12.39 2.39
C LEU A 173 8.85 13.77 3.03
N ALA A 174 8.56 13.92 4.32
CA ALA A 174 8.72 15.19 5.03
C ALA A 174 10.16 15.72 4.98
N LEU A 175 11.15 14.82 5.09
CA LEU A 175 12.57 15.18 4.91
C LEU A 175 12.88 15.65 3.49
N LEU A 176 12.34 14.98 2.47
CA LEU A 176 12.50 15.35 1.06
C LEU A 176 11.83 16.68 0.74
N GLU A 177 10.64 16.94 1.26
CA GLU A 177 9.94 18.21 1.10
C GLU A 177 10.72 19.38 1.71
N ARG A 178 11.37 19.17 2.85
CA ARG A 178 12.11 20.19 3.57
C ARG A 178 13.50 20.45 2.98
N TYR A 179 14.22 19.40 2.58
CA TYR A 179 15.65 19.47 2.24
C TYR A 179 15.96 19.04 0.79
N GLY A 180 15.00 18.50 0.05
CA GLY A 180 15.26 17.86 -1.23
C GLY A 180 16.20 16.67 -1.05
N THR A 181 17.30 16.65 -1.81
CA THR A 181 18.34 15.59 -1.70
C THR A 181 19.43 15.90 -0.68
N ASP A 182 19.43 17.10 -0.09
CA ASP A 182 20.49 17.57 0.85
C ASP A 182 20.10 17.33 2.32
N PHE A 183 19.27 16.32 2.60
CA PHE A 183 18.87 15.93 3.94
C PHE A 183 20.05 15.34 4.73
N PRO A 184 20.06 15.43 6.09
CA PRO A 184 21.09 14.83 6.92
C PRO A 184 21.19 13.32 6.72
N ARG A 185 22.42 12.81 6.52
CA ARG A 185 22.65 11.41 6.07
C ARG A 185 22.14 10.33 7.01
N GLU A 186 22.05 10.61 8.30
CA GLU A 186 21.48 9.72 9.31
C GLU A 186 20.04 9.33 9.00
N PHE A 187 19.28 10.19 8.33
CA PHE A 187 17.88 9.92 7.94
C PHE A 187 17.74 9.20 6.59
N ALA A 188 18.83 8.78 5.97
CA ALA A 188 18.79 8.04 4.71
C ALA A 188 17.86 6.81 4.75
N PRO A 189 17.71 6.05 5.87
CA PRO A 189 16.75 4.95 5.94
C PRO A 189 15.30 5.38 5.77
N LEU A 190 14.88 6.53 6.33
CA LEU A 190 13.52 7.06 6.18
C LEU A 190 13.25 7.51 4.73
N VAL A 191 14.21 8.26 4.15
CA VAL A 191 14.13 8.66 2.74
C VAL A 191 14.10 7.46 1.80
N ALA A 192 14.88 6.40 2.11
CA ALA A 192 14.85 5.16 1.36
C ALA A 192 13.48 4.46 1.46
N ALA A 193 12.84 4.48 2.63
CA ALA A 193 11.51 3.92 2.81
C ALA A 193 10.47 4.58 1.89
N HIS A 194 10.56 5.89 1.67
CA HIS A 194 9.69 6.59 0.72
C HIS A 194 10.03 6.28 -0.75
N ARG A 195 11.31 6.30 -1.12
CA ARG A 195 11.76 6.12 -2.51
C ARG A 195 11.68 4.67 -3.00
N THR A 196 11.96 3.74 -2.10
CA THR A 196 12.05 2.29 -2.36
C THR A 196 11.43 1.52 -1.20
N PRO A 197 10.10 1.59 -1.01
CA PRO A 197 9.44 0.91 0.09
C PRO A 197 9.75 -0.59 0.08
N SER A 198 9.75 -1.18 1.26
CA SER A 198 10.14 -2.58 1.46
C SER A 198 8.90 -3.47 1.48
N LEU A 199 8.91 -4.51 0.66
CA LEU A 199 7.87 -5.54 0.65
C LEU A 199 8.55 -6.91 0.56
N VAL A 200 8.40 -7.73 1.60
CA VAL A 200 9.03 -9.05 1.65
C VAL A 200 8.20 -10.06 0.87
N PRO A 201 8.80 -10.77 -0.12
CA PRO A 201 8.09 -11.79 -0.90
C PRO A 201 7.49 -12.89 -0.03
N GLY A 202 6.25 -13.31 -0.36
CA GLY A 202 5.59 -14.44 0.25
C GLY A 202 4.90 -14.20 1.59
N ARG A 203 4.98 -13.00 2.16
CA ARG A 203 4.34 -12.70 3.46
C ARG A 203 2.82 -12.89 3.43
N GLY A 204 2.15 -12.48 2.35
CA GLY A 204 0.72 -12.71 2.17
C GLY A 204 0.34 -14.19 2.17
N MET A 205 1.11 -15.02 1.46
CA MET A 205 0.89 -16.48 1.45
C MET A 205 1.12 -17.10 2.84
N VAL A 206 2.14 -16.64 3.57
CA VAL A 206 2.41 -17.09 4.93
C VAL A 206 1.26 -16.72 5.85
N ALA A 207 0.78 -15.48 5.83
CA ALA A 207 -0.37 -15.06 6.63
C ALA A 207 -1.61 -15.91 6.33
N ARG A 208 -1.93 -16.10 5.05
CA ARG A 208 -3.09 -16.91 4.62
C ARG A 208 -2.97 -18.38 5.06
N SER A 209 -1.81 -18.99 4.90
CA SER A 209 -1.61 -20.41 5.27
C SER A 209 -1.60 -20.64 6.78
N THR A 210 -1.29 -19.63 7.58
CA THR A 210 -1.31 -19.68 9.05
C THR A 210 -2.66 -19.34 9.66
N GLY A 211 -3.68 -19.02 8.84
CA GLY A 211 -5.04 -18.77 9.31
C GLY A 211 -5.41 -17.30 9.53
N ALA A 212 -4.69 -16.37 8.91
CA ALA A 212 -5.19 -15.01 8.79
C ALA A 212 -6.53 -15.00 8.06
N THR A 213 -7.42 -14.07 8.41
CA THR A 213 -8.78 -14.00 7.86
C THR A 213 -9.00 -12.75 7.03
N ALA A 214 -8.49 -11.59 7.47
CA ALA A 214 -8.50 -10.35 6.73
C ALA A 214 -7.07 -9.83 6.58
N MET A 215 -6.80 -9.10 5.51
CA MET A 215 -5.53 -8.42 5.30
C MET A 215 -5.73 -7.22 4.36
N THR A 216 -4.91 -6.21 4.55
CA THR A 216 -4.70 -5.04 3.67
C THR A 216 -3.22 -4.69 3.69
N ASP A 217 -2.78 -3.79 2.82
CA ASP A 217 -1.51 -3.09 2.99
C ASP A 217 -1.73 -1.68 3.58
N ASN A 218 -0.67 -1.01 4.01
CA ASN A 218 -0.69 0.37 4.49
C ASN A 218 -0.26 1.30 3.34
N SER A 219 -1.20 1.61 2.46
CA SER A 219 -1.01 2.46 1.29
C SER A 219 -1.42 3.91 1.54
N ASP A 220 -2.56 4.14 2.19
CA ASP A 220 -3.13 5.46 2.41
C ASP A 220 -2.86 6.01 3.81
N GLY A 221 -2.56 5.15 4.75
CA GLY A 221 -2.29 5.49 6.14
C GLY A 221 -2.99 4.54 7.11
N LEU A 222 -2.34 4.28 8.23
CA LEU A 222 -2.77 3.24 9.18
C LEU A 222 -4.23 3.40 9.65
N THR A 223 -4.64 4.64 9.94
CA THR A 223 -6.02 4.91 10.38
C THR A 223 -7.02 4.90 9.23
N ALA A 224 -6.62 5.18 8.00
CA ALA A 224 -7.47 5.09 6.82
C ALA A 224 -7.72 3.63 6.45
N ASP A 225 -6.66 2.86 6.24
CA ASP A 225 -6.73 1.47 5.76
C ASP A 225 -7.38 0.55 6.78
N LEU A 226 -6.98 0.63 8.06
CA LEU A 226 -7.64 -0.14 9.13
C LEU A 226 -9.03 0.38 9.47
N GLY A 227 -9.30 1.68 9.27
CA GLY A 227 -10.65 2.25 9.38
C GLY A 227 -11.61 1.62 8.38
N LEU A 228 -11.17 1.46 7.14
CA LEU A 228 -11.92 0.77 6.10
C LEU A 228 -12.13 -0.71 6.45
N MET A 229 -11.10 -1.40 6.94
CA MET A 229 -11.22 -2.79 7.42
C MET A 229 -12.21 -2.91 8.59
N ALA A 230 -12.16 -2.00 9.57
CA ALA A 230 -13.08 -1.98 10.70
C ALA A 230 -14.54 -1.81 10.25
N GLN A 231 -14.76 -0.87 9.32
CA GLN A 231 -16.07 -0.59 8.75
C GLN A 231 -16.61 -1.78 7.94
N ARG A 232 -15.81 -2.36 7.04
CA ARG A 232 -16.22 -3.47 6.19
C ARG A 232 -16.46 -4.78 6.97
N SER A 233 -15.72 -4.95 8.07
CA SER A 233 -15.84 -6.12 8.94
C SER A 233 -16.86 -5.95 10.09
N HIS A 234 -17.44 -4.76 10.27
CA HIS A 234 -18.35 -4.40 11.36
C HIS A 234 -17.75 -4.64 12.75
N VAL A 235 -16.51 -4.18 12.95
CA VAL A 235 -15.73 -4.38 14.18
C VAL A 235 -15.08 -3.08 14.64
N ARG A 236 -14.56 -3.07 15.88
CA ARG A 236 -13.61 -2.08 16.35
C ARG A 236 -12.21 -2.69 16.32
N ILE A 237 -11.22 -1.95 15.81
CA ILE A 237 -9.80 -2.31 15.88
C ILE A 237 -9.14 -1.41 16.93
N ASP A 238 -8.50 -2.01 17.91
CA ASP A 238 -7.73 -1.31 18.94
C ASP A 238 -6.24 -1.59 18.76
N LEU A 239 -5.47 -0.55 18.51
CA LEU A 239 -4.03 -0.65 18.31
C LEU A 239 -3.29 -0.45 19.63
N ASP A 240 -2.21 -1.19 19.81
CA ASP A 240 -1.31 -1.07 20.96
C ASP A 240 -0.32 0.09 20.70
N PRO A 241 -0.38 1.19 21.48
CA PRO A 241 0.48 2.35 21.26
C PRO A 241 1.98 2.01 21.37
N GLU A 242 2.36 1.05 22.21
CA GLU A 242 3.77 0.62 22.32
C GLU A 242 4.24 -0.16 21.09
N ALA A 243 3.35 -0.93 20.47
CA ALA A 243 3.67 -1.75 19.30
C ALA A 243 3.76 -0.93 18.00
N ILE A 244 3.10 0.24 17.94
CA ILE A 244 3.10 1.14 16.78
C ILE A 244 3.84 2.46 17.03
N ARG A 245 4.51 2.62 18.17
CA ARG A 245 5.21 3.86 18.50
C ARG A 245 6.20 4.26 17.42
N PRO A 246 6.40 5.57 17.19
CA PRO A 246 7.43 6.07 16.30
C PRO A 246 8.81 5.46 16.66
N SER A 247 9.61 5.15 15.66
CA SER A 247 11.00 4.72 15.89
C SER A 247 11.85 5.89 16.40
N ALA A 248 12.95 5.60 17.10
CA ALA A 248 13.87 6.63 17.56
C ALA A 248 14.34 7.56 16.42
N LEU A 249 14.58 6.99 15.23
CA LEU A 249 14.96 7.76 14.05
C LEU A 249 13.84 8.70 13.58
N MET A 250 12.57 8.29 13.69
CA MET A 250 11.43 9.16 13.39
C MET A 250 11.29 10.27 14.43
N GLU A 251 11.50 9.99 15.72
CA GLU A 251 11.49 10.99 16.78
C GLU A 251 12.58 12.06 16.58
N GLU A 252 13.80 11.64 16.19
CA GLU A 252 14.88 12.54 15.83
C GLU A 252 14.55 13.40 14.59
N ALA A 253 13.99 12.80 13.55
CA ALA A 253 13.56 13.53 12.36
C ALA A 253 12.42 14.51 12.68
N ALA A 254 11.47 14.13 13.54
CA ALA A 254 10.37 14.98 13.97
C ALA A 254 10.87 16.19 14.77
N ALA A 255 11.83 15.98 15.67
CA ALA A 255 12.47 17.07 16.41
C ALA A 255 13.20 18.06 15.46
N LEU A 256 13.84 17.56 14.40
CA LEU A 256 14.51 18.39 13.39
C LEU A 256 13.52 19.21 12.55
N LEU A 257 12.35 18.61 12.26
CA LEU A 257 11.32 19.20 11.38
C LEU A 257 10.25 20.01 12.12
N ASP A 258 10.30 20.02 13.46
CA ASP A 258 9.23 20.59 14.33
C ASP A 258 7.85 19.97 14.00
N ALA A 259 7.81 18.63 13.89
CA ALA A 259 6.65 17.86 13.50
C ALA A 259 6.23 16.86 14.59
N ASP A 260 4.99 16.33 14.50
CA ASP A 260 4.53 15.24 15.35
C ASP A 260 4.74 13.89 14.65
N PRO A 261 5.64 13.01 15.13
CA PRO A 261 5.91 11.72 14.50
C PRO A 261 4.70 10.76 14.53
N TRP A 262 3.72 10.98 15.41
CA TRP A 262 2.49 10.21 15.44
C TRP A 262 1.60 10.49 14.23
N GLU A 263 1.66 11.66 13.64
CA GLU A 263 0.98 11.95 12.38
C GLU A 263 1.50 11.04 11.25
N TRP A 264 2.81 10.83 11.17
CA TRP A 264 3.41 9.92 10.20
C TRP A 264 2.99 8.47 10.41
N VAL A 265 2.94 8.02 11.68
CA VAL A 265 2.51 6.65 12.02
C VAL A 265 1.04 6.42 11.70
N LEU A 266 0.18 7.39 12.00
CA LEU A 266 -1.27 7.19 11.96
C LEU A 266 -1.89 7.55 10.60
N CYS A 267 -1.34 8.55 9.92
CA CYS A 267 -1.89 9.10 8.67
C CYS A 267 -0.94 8.95 7.48
N GLY A 268 0.32 8.55 7.70
CA GLY A 268 1.30 8.36 6.63
C GLY A 268 1.01 7.12 5.80
N GLY A 269 0.97 7.29 4.49
CA GLY A 269 0.83 6.22 3.52
C GLY A 269 2.15 5.78 2.89
N GLU A 270 2.04 4.94 1.86
CA GLU A 270 3.12 4.44 1.00
C GLU A 270 4.20 3.58 1.72
N ASP A 271 3.92 3.07 2.92
CA ASP A 271 4.80 2.08 3.57
C ASP A 271 4.62 0.68 2.97
N HIS A 272 3.43 0.38 2.45
CA HIS A 272 3.03 -0.94 1.93
C HIS A 272 3.26 -2.09 2.92
N THR A 273 3.17 -1.78 4.20
CA THR A 273 3.21 -2.75 5.29
C THR A 273 1.97 -3.61 5.25
N LEU A 274 2.15 -4.93 5.20
CA LEU A 274 1.01 -5.85 5.23
C LEU A 274 0.45 -5.95 6.64
N ILE A 275 -0.85 -5.71 6.78
CA ILE A 275 -1.57 -5.75 8.06
C ILE A 275 -2.69 -6.77 7.98
N ALA A 276 -2.66 -7.76 8.87
CA ALA A 276 -3.62 -8.86 8.85
C ALA A 276 -4.27 -9.07 10.21
N THR A 277 -5.40 -9.81 10.20
CA THR A 277 -6.05 -10.28 11.43
C THR A 277 -5.99 -11.80 11.54
N THR A 278 -5.71 -12.33 12.72
CA THR A 278 -5.60 -13.78 12.98
C THR A 278 -6.10 -14.16 14.35
N ALA A 279 -6.78 -15.31 14.45
CA ALA A 279 -7.16 -15.93 15.72
C ALA A 279 -6.13 -16.97 16.20
N THR A 280 -5.16 -17.30 15.37
CA THR A 280 -4.13 -18.32 15.61
C THR A 280 -2.80 -17.69 16.03
N ASP A 281 -1.71 -18.41 15.83
CA ASP A 281 -0.36 -17.91 16.06
C ASP A 281 -0.05 -16.74 15.11
N VAL A 282 0.84 -15.86 15.57
CA VAL A 282 1.36 -14.76 14.74
C VAL A 282 2.13 -15.35 13.56
N PRO A 283 1.77 -15.03 12.31
CA PRO A 283 2.48 -15.53 11.15
C PRO A 283 3.96 -15.15 11.16
N SER A 284 4.82 -16.02 10.65
CA SER A 284 6.26 -15.74 10.58
C SER A 284 6.55 -14.43 9.84
N GLY A 285 7.33 -13.55 10.49
CA GLY A 285 7.69 -12.23 9.98
C GLY A 285 6.62 -11.16 10.17
N PHE A 286 5.60 -11.45 10.97
CA PHE A 286 4.65 -10.46 11.49
C PHE A 286 4.91 -10.21 12.97
N ARG A 287 4.48 -9.04 13.46
CA ARG A 287 4.41 -8.67 14.88
C ARG A 287 2.98 -8.29 15.23
N THR A 288 2.56 -8.51 16.47
CA THR A 288 1.26 -8.03 16.96
C THR A 288 1.31 -6.52 17.11
N ILE A 289 0.29 -5.81 16.60
CA ILE A 289 0.14 -4.36 16.72
C ILE A 289 -1.20 -3.95 17.35
N GLY A 290 -2.07 -4.91 17.70
CA GLY A 290 -3.37 -4.61 18.27
C GLY A 290 -4.29 -5.81 18.30
N SER A 291 -5.58 -5.54 18.48
CA SER A 291 -6.64 -6.56 18.60
C SER A 291 -7.98 -6.07 18.05
N VAL A 292 -8.82 -7.02 17.67
CA VAL A 292 -10.15 -6.79 17.10
C VAL A 292 -11.22 -7.03 18.19
N HIS A 293 -12.15 -6.10 18.33
CA HIS A 293 -13.21 -6.11 19.35
C HIS A 293 -14.60 -5.98 18.73
N LYS A 294 -15.61 -6.40 19.51
CA LYS A 294 -16.99 -5.97 19.26
C LYS A 294 -17.12 -4.50 19.63
N GLY A 295 -17.82 -3.73 18.84
CA GLY A 295 -18.05 -2.32 19.12
C GLY A 295 -18.37 -1.52 17.89
N PRO A 296 -18.37 -0.18 18.00
CA PRO A 296 -18.50 0.69 16.85
C PRO A 296 -17.42 0.41 15.81
N GLU A 297 -17.76 0.57 14.55
CA GLU A 297 -16.88 0.40 13.38
C GLU A 297 -15.85 1.54 13.36
N ASP A 298 -14.80 1.40 14.17
CA ASP A 298 -13.83 2.47 14.41
C ASP A 298 -12.45 1.93 14.80
N ILE A 299 -11.46 2.82 14.78
CA ILE A 299 -10.09 2.60 15.27
C ILE A 299 -9.95 3.30 16.61
N THR A 300 -9.32 2.59 17.55
CA THR A 300 -8.84 3.14 18.83
C THR A 300 -7.36 2.82 19.04
N ILE A 301 -6.67 3.59 19.88
CA ILE A 301 -5.28 3.38 20.27
C ILE A 301 -5.27 3.30 21.80
N GLY A 302 -5.00 2.12 22.37
CA GLY A 302 -5.09 1.90 23.80
C GLY A 302 -6.48 2.23 24.35
N GLY A 303 -7.55 1.96 23.59
CA GLY A 303 -8.94 2.26 23.94
C GLY A 303 -9.37 3.71 23.77
N GLN A 304 -8.49 4.61 23.30
CA GLN A 304 -8.78 6.04 23.09
C GLN A 304 -8.91 6.34 21.61
N SER A 305 -9.67 7.39 21.24
CA SER A 305 -9.70 7.90 19.87
C SER A 305 -8.31 8.37 19.44
N PRO A 306 -7.85 8.05 18.21
CA PRO A 306 -6.58 8.54 17.70
C PRO A 306 -6.52 10.08 17.69
N ALA A 307 -5.34 10.64 18.03
CA ALA A 307 -5.08 12.07 17.97
C ALA A 307 -5.07 12.59 16.52
N HIS A 308 -4.59 11.75 15.59
CA HIS A 308 -4.57 12.03 14.17
C HIS A 308 -5.42 11.01 13.44
N ARG A 309 -6.24 11.45 12.52
CA ARG A 309 -7.10 10.64 11.67
C ARG A 309 -7.02 11.13 10.23
N GLY A 310 -7.09 10.22 9.30
CA GLY A 310 -7.02 10.52 7.88
C GLY A 310 -5.98 9.65 7.19
N GLY A 311 -5.66 10.05 5.98
CA GLY A 311 -4.71 9.38 5.12
C GLY A 311 -4.61 10.13 3.80
N TRP A 312 -3.96 9.54 2.82
CA TRP A 312 -3.87 10.10 1.49
C TRP A 312 -5.25 10.19 0.85
N VAL A 313 -5.51 11.30 0.16
CA VAL A 313 -6.73 11.54 -0.62
C VAL A 313 -6.31 12.08 -1.97
N SER A 314 -6.71 11.38 -3.04
CA SER A 314 -6.32 11.73 -4.42
C SER A 314 -7.02 12.99 -4.95
N PHE A 315 -8.21 13.35 -4.42
CA PHE A 315 -9.04 14.48 -4.87
C PHE A 315 -9.54 15.34 -3.71
#